data_9777eda69319636e4c85d2b0c260892c
#
_entry.id   9777eda69319636e4c85d2b0c260892c
#
_cell.length_a   1.000
_cell.length_b   1.000
_cell.length_c   1.000
_cell.angle_alpha   90.00
_cell.angle_beta   90.00
_cell.angle_gamma   90.00
#
_symmetry.space_group_name_H-M   'P 1'
#
loop_
_entity.id
_entity.type
_entity.pdbx_description
1 polymer ?
#
loop_
_entity_poly.entity_id
_entity_poly.type
_entity_poly.pdbx_seq_one_letter_code
_entity_poly.pdbx_strand_id
1 'polypeptide(L)'
;MFFRIHPTVSSVLSSYKVDSIVVPIPKSRWIAFTSLAIFGTAADLLSKQWIFAWKGLPGTQSPWWLIENYVGIETAINTGALFGMGAGYGMFFAIMSILAATAIVVWLFGFRAAQSMWLTVALGLVMGGIFGNLYDRLGIWYSPDMRCELGVRDWILLRYGQYTWPNFNIADSLLVCGAVMLAWHSLFPPTPSTEQKG
;
A
#
# COMPACT_ATOMS: atom_id res chain seq x y z
N MET A 1 -18.51 -29.89 67.04
CA MET A 1 -17.23 -29.35 66.55
C MET A 1 -17.28 -29.50 65.03
N PHE A 2 -17.71 -28.43 64.29
CA PHE A 2 -17.88 -28.46 62.85
C PHE A 2 -16.60 -27.95 62.18
N PHE A 3 -15.91 -28.83 61.45
CA PHE A 3 -14.77 -28.44 60.63
C PHE A 3 -15.28 -27.69 59.37
N ARG A 4 -14.95 -26.40 59.27
CA ARG A 4 -15.20 -25.59 58.06
C ARG A 4 -14.11 -25.93 57.06
N ILE A 5 -14.46 -26.63 55.98
CA ILE A 5 -13.54 -26.93 54.87
C ILE A 5 -13.37 -25.63 54.09
N HIS A 6 -12.17 -25.04 54.16
CA HIS A 6 -11.81 -23.94 53.29
C HIS A 6 -11.61 -24.46 51.85
N PRO A 7 -12.18 -23.82 50.84
CA PRO A 7 -11.91 -24.22 49.46
C PRO A 7 -10.43 -24.07 49.15
N THR A 8 -9.84 -25.09 48.54
CA THR A 8 -8.45 -25.11 48.13
C THR A 8 -8.21 -24.09 46.99
N VAL A 9 -7.07 -23.42 47.00
CA VAL A 9 -6.66 -22.41 45.98
C VAL A 9 -6.82 -22.94 44.54
N SER A 10 -6.72 -24.28 44.36
CA SER A 10 -6.94 -24.97 43.09
C SER A 10 -8.39 -24.84 42.56
N SER A 11 -9.41 -24.80 43.45
CA SER A 11 -10.81 -24.68 43.03
C SER A 11 -11.18 -23.24 42.61
N VAL A 12 -10.46 -22.27 43.13
CA VAL A 12 -10.65 -20.84 42.77
C VAL A 12 -10.01 -20.53 41.41
N LEU A 13 -8.86 -21.14 41.09
CA LEU A 13 -8.18 -20.94 39.80
C LEU A 13 -8.87 -21.61 38.62
N SER A 14 -9.65 -22.65 38.84
CA SER A 14 -10.44 -23.35 37.80
C SER A 14 -11.63 -22.53 37.28
N SER A 15 -12.07 -21.50 37.99
CA SER A 15 -13.22 -20.66 37.61
C SER A 15 -12.89 -19.42 36.79
N TYR A 16 -11.61 -19.10 36.66
CA TYR A 16 -11.18 -18.02 35.74
C TYR A 16 -10.90 -18.60 34.35
N LYS A 17 -11.97 -18.98 33.65
CA LYS A 17 -11.94 -19.01 32.20
C LYS A 17 -11.78 -17.54 31.74
N VAL A 18 -10.55 -17.09 31.50
CA VAL A 18 -10.31 -15.85 30.79
C VAL A 18 -10.79 -16.11 29.36
N ASP A 19 -12.08 -15.96 29.14
CA ASP A 19 -12.61 -15.80 27.80
C ASP A 19 -11.94 -14.54 27.28
N SER A 20 -10.92 -14.72 26.44
CA SER A 20 -10.28 -13.61 25.73
C SER A 20 -11.38 -12.89 24.95
N ILE A 21 -11.83 -11.74 25.45
CA ILE A 21 -12.84 -10.92 24.78
C ILE A 21 -12.22 -10.51 23.45
N VAL A 22 -12.63 -11.23 22.41
CA VAL A 22 -12.19 -10.98 21.06
C VAL A 22 -12.88 -9.71 20.54
N VAL A 23 -12.25 -8.54 20.73
CA VAL A 23 -12.78 -7.24 20.29
C VAL A 23 -12.89 -7.24 18.75
N PRO A 24 -14.09 -7.10 18.17
CA PRO A 24 -14.26 -7.10 16.73
C PRO A 24 -13.58 -5.89 16.10
N ILE A 25 -13.10 -6.03 14.86
CA ILE A 25 -12.55 -4.92 14.10
C ILE A 25 -13.70 -3.96 13.73
N PRO A 26 -13.60 -2.66 14.09
CA PRO A 26 -14.63 -1.69 13.76
C PRO A 26 -14.90 -1.60 12.25
N LYS A 27 -16.15 -1.47 11.85
CA LYS A 27 -16.54 -1.32 10.42
C LYS A 27 -15.83 -0.14 9.74
N SER A 28 -15.54 0.92 10.49
CA SER A 28 -14.78 2.08 9.98
C SER A 28 -13.40 1.72 9.44
N ARG A 29 -12.75 0.66 9.94
CA ARG A 29 -11.45 0.21 9.44
C ARG A 29 -11.58 -0.45 8.06
N TRP A 30 -12.61 -1.27 7.88
CA TRP A 30 -12.91 -1.84 6.56
C TRP A 30 -13.22 -0.76 5.54
N ILE A 31 -14.06 0.22 5.91
CA ILE A 31 -14.41 1.34 5.04
C ILE A 31 -13.17 2.16 4.70
N ALA A 32 -12.36 2.55 5.67
CA ALA A 32 -11.16 3.35 5.45
C ALA A 32 -10.15 2.63 4.53
N PHE A 33 -9.84 1.36 4.82
CA PHE A 33 -8.94 0.54 4.02
C PHE A 33 -9.43 0.41 2.57
N THR A 34 -10.69 -0.01 2.39
CA THR A 34 -11.27 -0.25 1.06
C THR A 34 -11.37 1.04 0.25
N SER A 35 -11.78 2.14 0.90
CA SER A 35 -11.86 3.45 0.24
C SER A 35 -10.49 3.92 -0.23
N LEU A 36 -9.46 3.86 0.62
CA LEU A 36 -8.10 4.25 0.25
C LEU A 36 -7.54 3.37 -0.87
N ALA A 37 -7.76 2.06 -0.81
CA ALA A 37 -7.34 1.16 -1.87
C ALA A 37 -8.04 1.48 -3.20
N ILE A 38 -9.36 1.66 -3.21
CA ILE A 38 -10.14 1.95 -4.42
C ILE A 38 -9.77 3.32 -4.98
N PHE A 39 -9.81 4.39 -4.16
CA PHE A 39 -9.53 5.75 -4.63
C PHE A 39 -8.08 5.90 -5.06
N GLY A 40 -7.13 5.29 -4.34
CA GLY A 40 -5.72 5.30 -4.71
C GLY A 40 -5.48 4.60 -6.05
N THR A 41 -6.03 3.39 -6.25
CA THR A 41 -5.97 2.68 -7.53
C THR A 41 -6.62 3.49 -8.65
N ALA A 42 -7.81 4.04 -8.41
CA ALA A 42 -8.52 4.83 -9.41
C ALA A 42 -7.74 6.09 -9.81
N ALA A 43 -7.18 6.81 -8.84
CA ALA A 43 -6.37 7.99 -9.10
C ALA A 43 -5.14 7.66 -9.96
N ASP A 44 -4.45 6.56 -9.66
CA ASP A 44 -3.31 6.10 -10.45
C ASP A 44 -3.72 5.73 -11.88
N LEU A 45 -4.71 4.85 -12.04
CA LEU A 45 -5.13 4.37 -13.37
C LEU A 45 -5.72 5.48 -14.25
N LEU A 46 -6.55 6.36 -13.67
CA LEU A 46 -7.16 7.47 -14.42
C LEU A 46 -6.10 8.48 -14.83
N SER A 47 -5.14 8.82 -13.95
CA SER A 47 -4.05 9.73 -14.32
C SER A 47 -3.16 9.14 -15.41
N LYS A 48 -2.78 7.87 -15.32
CA LYS A 48 -2.04 7.16 -16.36
C LYS A 48 -2.79 7.17 -17.68
N GLN A 49 -4.09 6.82 -17.67
CA GLN A 49 -4.91 6.81 -18.87
C GLN A 49 -4.98 8.20 -19.50
N TRP A 50 -5.23 9.24 -18.74
CA TRP A 50 -5.34 10.59 -19.22
C TRP A 50 -4.00 11.15 -19.76
N ILE A 51 -2.90 10.96 -19.01
CA ILE A 51 -1.58 11.45 -19.40
C ILE A 51 -1.10 10.73 -20.68
N PHE A 52 -1.24 9.41 -20.76
CA PHE A 52 -0.81 8.66 -21.95
C PHE A 52 -1.69 8.95 -23.17
N ALA A 53 -2.97 9.26 -22.99
CA ALA A 53 -3.83 9.75 -24.07
C ALA A 53 -3.40 11.14 -24.57
N TRP A 54 -2.95 12.02 -23.67
CA TRP A 54 -2.52 13.37 -23.99
C TRP A 54 -1.10 13.43 -24.56
N LYS A 55 -0.13 12.78 -23.89
CA LYS A 55 1.30 12.85 -24.25
C LYS A 55 1.75 11.76 -25.22
N GLY A 56 0.95 10.71 -25.39
CA GLY A 56 1.31 9.56 -26.20
C GLY A 56 2.32 8.64 -25.50
N LEU A 57 2.87 7.70 -26.27
CA LEU A 57 3.88 6.76 -25.82
C LEU A 57 5.24 7.44 -25.59
N PRO A 58 6.17 6.81 -24.84
CA PRO A 58 7.50 7.38 -24.62
C PRO A 58 8.21 7.83 -25.90
N GLY A 59 8.82 9.00 -25.84
CA GLY A 59 9.56 9.58 -26.96
C GLY A 59 8.71 10.18 -28.08
N THR A 60 7.38 10.18 -28.00
CA THR A 60 6.51 10.80 -29.01
C THR A 60 6.41 12.30 -28.88
N GLN A 61 6.56 12.84 -27.69
CA GLN A 61 6.54 14.27 -27.40
C GLN A 61 7.60 14.65 -26.37
N SER A 62 8.10 15.89 -26.44
CA SER A 62 9.00 16.42 -25.41
C SER A 62 8.28 16.59 -24.07
N PRO A 63 9.01 16.60 -22.93
CA PRO A 63 8.43 16.85 -21.63
C PRO A 63 7.61 18.13 -21.59
N TRP A 64 6.52 18.11 -20.83
CA TRP A 64 5.76 19.31 -20.49
C TRP A 64 6.12 19.73 -19.07
N TRP A 65 6.40 21.02 -18.85
CA TRP A 65 6.87 21.52 -17.57
C TRP A 65 5.79 22.30 -16.84
N LEU A 66 5.50 21.89 -15.61
CA LEU A 66 4.71 22.66 -14.64
C LEU A 66 5.59 23.73 -13.99
N ILE A 67 6.82 23.36 -13.62
CA ILE A 67 7.87 24.26 -13.15
C ILE A 67 9.09 23.94 -14.04
N GLU A 68 9.48 24.92 -14.87
CA GLU A 68 10.52 24.74 -15.89
C GLU A 68 11.78 24.11 -15.31
N ASN A 69 12.21 22.99 -15.89
CA ASN A 69 13.38 22.19 -15.49
C ASN A 69 13.37 21.60 -14.06
N TYR A 70 12.22 21.62 -13.36
CA TYR A 70 12.08 21.01 -12.02
C TYR A 70 10.97 19.96 -11.95
N VAL A 71 9.76 20.33 -12.32
CA VAL A 71 8.60 19.46 -12.21
C VAL A 71 7.88 19.42 -13.55
N GLY A 72 7.74 18.24 -14.12
CA GLY A 72 7.14 18.07 -15.42
C GLY A 72 6.37 16.77 -15.58
N ILE A 73 5.89 16.57 -16.81
CA ILE A 73 5.17 15.38 -17.26
C ILE A 73 5.91 14.83 -18.48
N GLU A 74 6.34 13.59 -18.38
CA GLU A 74 6.97 12.83 -19.45
C GLU A 74 6.55 11.37 -19.35
N THR A 75 6.06 10.79 -20.41
CA THR A 75 5.66 9.38 -20.42
C THR A 75 6.88 8.47 -20.50
N ALA A 76 6.93 7.47 -19.62
CA ALA A 76 7.94 6.42 -19.59
C ALA A 76 7.30 5.07 -19.30
N ILE A 77 7.93 3.99 -19.75
CA ILE A 77 7.54 2.61 -19.41
C ILE A 77 8.62 1.98 -18.55
N ASN A 78 8.23 1.56 -17.36
CA ASN A 78 9.08 0.89 -16.40
C ASN A 78 8.86 -0.63 -16.49
N THR A 79 9.79 -1.34 -17.12
CA THR A 79 9.74 -2.79 -17.30
C THR A 79 10.27 -3.58 -16.10
N GLY A 80 10.77 -2.87 -15.06
CA GLY A 80 11.34 -3.46 -13.85
C GLY A 80 10.56 -3.14 -12.58
N ALA A 81 11.29 -3.15 -11.47
CA ALA A 81 10.84 -2.67 -10.16
C ALA A 81 11.26 -1.20 -9.95
N LEU A 82 11.59 -0.85 -8.72
CA LEU A 82 12.10 0.48 -8.38
C LEU A 82 13.35 0.82 -9.21
N PHE A 83 13.37 1.99 -9.82
CA PHE A 83 14.47 2.46 -10.71
C PHE A 83 14.79 1.53 -11.89
N GLY A 84 13.81 0.78 -12.41
CA GLY A 84 14.01 -0.12 -13.55
C GLY A 84 14.81 -1.39 -13.23
N MET A 85 15.14 -1.66 -11.96
CA MET A 85 15.83 -2.89 -11.58
C MET A 85 15.00 -4.12 -11.94
N GLY A 86 15.65 -5.17 -12.49
CA GLY A 86 14.96 -6.39 -12.90
C GLY A 86 14.08 -6.19 -14.13
N ALA A 87 14.51 -5.36 -15.10
CA ALA A 87 13.82 -5.23 -16.38
C ALA A 87 13.57 -6.60 -17.02
N GLY A 88 12.35 -6.80 -17.57
CA GLY A 88 11.91 -8.07 -18.14
C GLY A 88 11.26 -9.04 -17.15
N TYR A 89 11.36 -8.81 -15.84
CA TYR A 89 10.72 -9.66 -14.81
C TYR A 89 9.32 -9.17 -14.40
N GLY A 90 8.57 -8.52 -15.29
CA GLY A 90 7.25 -7.96 -15.01
C GLY A 90 6.27 -8.94 -14.36
N MET A 91 6.22 -10.20 -14.84
CA MET A 91 5.36 -11.25 -14.26
C MET A 91 5.78 -11.65 -12.85
N PHE A 92 7.09 -11.70 -12.57
CA PHE A 92 7.58 -11.95 -11.21
C PHE A 92 7.09 -10.86 -10.25
N PHE A 93 7.19 -9.58 -10.64
CA PHE A 93 6.71 -8.47 -9.83
C PHE A 93 5.18 -8.46 -9.71
N ALA A 94 4.44 -8.92 -10.72
CA ALA A 94 2.99 -9.10 -10.61
C ALA A 94 2.63 -10.16 -9.56
N ILE A 95 3.30 -11.31 -9.56
CA ILE A 95 3.10 -12.37 -8.56
C ILE A 95 3.44 -11.85 -7.15
N MET A 96 4.57 -11.16 -6.98
CA MET A 96 4.95 -10.57 -5.69
C MET A 96 3.95 -9.53 -5.21
N SER A 97 3.34 -8.75 -6.12
CA SER A 97 2.28 -7.80 -5.80
C SER A 97 1.02 -8.51 -5.27
N ILE A 98 0.62 -9.62 -5.87
CA ILE A 98 -0.52 -10.44 -5.41
C ILE A 98 -0.24 -11.05 -4.04
N LEU A 99 0.95 -11.58 -3.82
CA LEU A 99 1.37 -12.14 -2.52
C LEU A 99 1.37 -11.05 -1.44
N ALA A 100 1.92 -9.87 -1.74
CA ALA A 100 1.93 -8.74 -0.82
C ALA A 100 0.51 -8.26 -0.48
N ALA A 101 -0.38 -8.12 -1.48
CA ALA A 101 -1.78 -7.75 -1.27
C ALA A 101 -2.50 -8.76 -0.37
N THR A 102 -2.30 -10.05 -0.62
CA THR A 102 -2.87 -11.13 0.20
C THR A 102 -2.34 -11.06 1.63
N ALA A 103 -1.03 -10.92 1.81
CA ALA A 103 -0.40 -10.82 3.13
C ALA A 103 -0.92 -9.62 3.92
N ILE A 104 -1.11 -8.46 3.28
CA ILE A 104 -1.68 -7.26 3.90
C ILE A 104 -3.10 -7.54 4.42
N VAL A 105 -3.97 -8.12 3.61
CA VAL A 105 -5.35 -8.42 4.04
C VAL A 105 -5.36 -9.41 5.19
N VAL A 106 -4.59 -10.49 5.10
CA VAL A 106 -4.48 -11.50 6.15
C VAL A 106 -3.93 -10.89 7.44
N TRP A 107 -2.87 -10.09 7.36
CA TRP A 107 -2.29 -9.46 8.54
C TRP A 107 -3.24 -8.44 9.16
N LEU A 108 -3.82 -7.57 8.34
CA LEU A 108 -4.65 -6.47 8.82
C LEU A 108 -5.94 -6.97 9.47
N PHE A 109 -6.60 -7.92 8.85
CA PHE A 109 -7.93 -8.40 9.26
C PHE A 109 -7.90 -9.79 9.92
N GLY A 110 -7.05 -10.70 9.48
CA GLY A 110 -6.90 -12.03 10.09
C GLY A 110 -6.18 -11.95 11.43
N PHE A 111 -5.03 -11.27 11.48
CA PHE A 111 -4.27 -11.05 12.73
C PHE A 111 -4.68 -9.78 13.48
N ARG A 112 -5.75 -9.10 13.05
CA ARG A 112 -6.37 -7.94 13.71
C ARG A 112 -5.49 -6.69 13.86
N ALA A 113 -4.48 -6.53 13.04
CA ALA A 113 -3.66 -5.31 13.01
C ALA A 113 -4.51 -4.05 12.70
N ALA A 114 -5.72 -4.21 12.11
CA ALA A 114 -6.68 -3.16 11.84
C ALA A 114 -7.31 -2.51 13.09
N GLN A 115 -7.01 -2.98 14.30
CA GLN A 115 -7.32 -2.23 15.52
C GLN A 115 -6.63 -0.84 15.50
N SER A 116 -5.45 -0.73 14.89
CA SER A 116 -4.78 0.54 14.65
C SER A 116 -5.33 1.22 13.39
N MET A 117 -5.88 2.45 13.53
CA MET A 117 -6.28 3.27 12.38
C MET A 117 -5.07 3.67 11.54
N TRP A 118 -3.94 3.95 12.17
CA TRP A 118 -2.70 4.30 11.50
C TRP A 118 -2.26 3.19 10.53
N LEU A 119 -2.20 1.95 11.00
CA LEU A 119 -1.87 0.79 10.16
C LEU A 119 -2.91 0.57 9.05
N THR A 120 -4.19 0.78 9.36
CA THR A 120 -5.27 0.67 8.38
C THR A 120 -5.10 1.67 7.24
N VAL A 121 -4.78 2.93 7.55
CA VAL A 121 -4.54 3.98 6.56
C VAL A 121 -3.26 3.69 5.76
N ALA A 122 -2.15 3.42 6.44
CA ALA A 122 -0.87 3.13 5.79
C ALA A 122 -1.01 1.97 4.78
N LEU A 123 -1.61 0.87 5.21
CA LEU A 123 -1.78 -0.31 4.36
C LEU A 123 -2.87 -0.14 3.29
N GLY A 124 -3.86 0.73 3.52
CA GLY A 124 -4.82 1.13 2.49
C GLY A 124 -4.16 1.89 1.34
N LEU A 125 -3.24 2.81 1.64
CA LEU A 125 -2.42 3.51 0.64
C LEU A 125 -1.52 2.53 -0.11
N VAL A 126 -0.81 1.66 0.61
CA VAL A 126 0.03 0.61 -0.01
C VAL A 126 -0.79 -0.27 -0.94
N MET A 127 -2.00 -0.67 -0.53
CA MET A 127 -2.89 -1.50 -1.35
C MET A 127 -3.31 -0.77 -2.63
N GLY A 128 -3.63 0.52 -2.55
CA GLY A 128 -3.93 1.35 -3.72
C GLY A 128 -2.77 1.38 -4.73
N GLY A 129 -1.55 1.58 -4.24
CA GLY A 129 -0.33 1.55 -5.06
C GLY A 129 -0.04 0.16 -5.65
N ILE A 130 -0.22 -0.91 -4.86
CA ILE A 130 -0.06 -2.28 -5.37
C ILE A 130 -1.00 -2.54 -6.55
N PHE A 131 -2.29 -2.23 -6.43
CA PHE A 131 -3.26 -2.51 -7.48
C PHE A 131 -3.07 -1.64 -8.73
N GLY A 132 -2.67 -0.36 -8.55
CA GLY A 132 -2.36 0.52 -9.67
C GLY A 132 -1.24 -0.05 -10.55
N ASN A 133 -0.11 -0.40 -9.94
CA ASN A 133 1.02 -0.95 -10.66
C ASN A 133 0.81 -2.42 -11.11
N LEU A 134 0.00 -3.21 -10.37
CA LEU A 134 -0.34 -4.57 -10.77
C LEU A 134 -1.16 -4.60 -12.05
N TYR A 135 -2.15 -3.70 -12.20
CA TYR A 135 -2.94 -3.56 -13.43
C TYR A 135 -2.04 -3.42 -14.67
N ASP A 136 -1.02 -2.57 -14.56
CA ASP A 136 -0.08 -2.34 -15.66
C ASP A 136 0.80 -3.56 -15.93
N ARG A 137 1.31 -4.23 -14.88
CA ARG A 137 2.15 -5.43 -15.00
C ARG A 137 1.41 -6.64 -15.59
N LEU A 138 0.10 -6.73 -15.36
CA LEU A 138 -0.75 -7.74 -15.98
C LEU A 138 -1.06 -7.44 -17.46
N GLY A 139 -0.63 -6.30 -17.98
CA GLY A 139 -0.82 -5.92 -19.38
C GLY A 139 -2.25 -5.56 -19.75
N ILE A 140 -3.13 -5.23 -18.80
CA ILE A 140 -4.54 -4.96 -19.05
C ILE A 140 -4.73 -3.70 -19.93
N TRP A 141 -3.79 -2.76 -19.86
CA TRP A 141 -3.78 -1.54 -20.68
C TRP A 141 -3.07 -1.73 -22.04
N TYR A 142 -2.27 -2.79 -22.17
CA TYR A 142 -1.32 -3.00 -23.26
C TYR A 142 -1.97 -3.72 -24.45
N SER A 143 -1.61 -3.29 -25.67
CA SER A 143 -1.90 -4.03 -26.90
C SER A 143 -0.59 -4.38 -27.61
N PRO A 144 -0.47 -5.60 -28.19
CA PRO A 144 0.72 -6.01 -28.95
C PRO A 144 1.08 -5.09 -30.12
N ASP A 145 0.10 -4.32 -30.62
CA ASP A 145 0.31 -3.34 -31.73
C ASP A 145 1.00 -2.04 -31.24
N MET A 146 1.11 -1.85 -29.92
CA MET A 146 1.78 -0.68 -29.37
C MET A 146 3.28 -0.76 -29.61
N ARG A 147 3.88 0.36 -30.03
CA ARG A 147 5.35 0.49 -30.24
C ARG A 147 6.07 0.77 -28.91
N CYS A 148 5.79 -0.01 -27.88
CA CYS A 148 6.47 0.06 -26.59
C CYS A 148 6.50 -1.31 -25.93
N GLU A 149 7.36 -1.49 -24.94
CA GLU A 149 7.41 -2.70 -24.14
C GLU A 149 6.25 -2.74 -23.12
N LEU A 150 5.88 -3.96 -22.68
CA LEU A 150 4.97 -4.13 -21.56
C LEU A 150 5.66 -3.73 -20.25
N GLY A 151 5.06 -2.81 -19.51
CA GLY A 151 5.58 -2.34 -18.23
C GLY A 151 4.62 -1.41 -17.52
N VAL A 152 5.05 -0.87 -16.41
CA VAL A 152 4.31 0.12 -15.63
C VAL A 152 4.42 1.48 -16.32
N ARG A 153 3.30 2.18 -16.42
CA ARG A 153 3.21 3.52 -17.00
C ARG A 153 3.61 4.57 -15.95
N ASP A 154 4.75 5.22 -16.17
CA ASP A 154 5.25 6.30 -15.34
C ASP A 154 5.11 7.63 -16.08
N TRP A 155 4.88 8.73 -15.33
CA TRP A 155 4.62 10.02 -15.99
C TRP A 155 5.03 11.26 -15.18
N ILE A 156 5.38 11.14 -13.91
CA ILE A 156 5.84 12.25 -13.09
C ILE A 156 7.34 12.40 -13.30
N LEU A 157 7.76 13.55 -13.79
CA LEU A 157 9.15 13.91 -14.05
C LEU A 157 9.63 14.92 -13.01
N LEU A 158 10.71 14.57 -12.32
CA LEU A 158 11.42 15.50 -11.43
C LEU A 158 12.86 15.68 -11.91
N ARG A 159 13.33 16.93 -11.97
CA ARG A 159 14.69 17.28 -12.37
C ARG A 159 15.27 18.34 -11.45
N TYR A 160 16.56 18.25 -11.20
CA TYR A 160 17.31 19.28 -10.50
C TYR A 160 18.70 19.44 -11.13
N GLY A 161 18.93 20.53 -11.84
CA GLY A 161 20.12 20.73 -12.62
C GLY A 161 20.30 19.66 -13.69
N GLN A 162 21.40 18.91 -13.64
CA GLN A 162 21.69 17.80 -14.57
C GLN A 162 21.13 16.44 -14.08
N TYR A 163 20.62 16.38 -12.85
CA TYR A 163 20.06 15.16 -12.28
C TYR A 163 18.58 15.05 -12.58
N THR A 164 18.18 13.96 -13.24
CA THR A 164 16.79 13.61 -13.47
C THR A 164 16.44 12.41 -12.60
N TRP A 165 15.44 12.56 -11.72
CA TRP A 165 14.89 11.46 -10.96
C TRP A 165 14.15 10.52 -11.92
N PRO A 166 14.29 9.19 -11.79
CA PRO A 166 13.51 8.26 -12.60
C PRO A 166 12.02 8.57 -12.54
N ASN A 167 11.35 8.55 -13.70
CA ASN A 167 9.93 8.81 -13.77
C ASN A 167 9.16 7.83 -12.86
N PHE A 168 8.09 8.29 -12.27
CA PHE A 168 7.23 7.52 -11.37
C PHE A 168 5.76 7.92 -11.56
N ASN A 169 4.86 7.32 -10.79
CA ASN A 169 3.41 7.50 -10.90
C ASN A 169 2.75 7.70 -9.52
N ILE A 170 1.42 7.83 -9.49
CA ILE A 170 0.66 7.97 -8.24
C ILE A 170 0.77 6.71 -7.38
N ALA A 171 0.75 5.52 -7.98
CA ALA A 171 0.89 4.27 -7.22
C ALA A 171 2.21 4.22 -6.44
N ASP A 172 3.32 4.65 -7.05
CA ASP A 172 4.62 4.71 -6.37
C ASP A 172 4.61 5.71 -5.21
N SER A 173 3.96 6.86 -5.40
CA SER A 173 3.77 7.86 -4.34
C SER A 173 2.98 7.28 -3.15
N LEU A 174 1.91 6.53 -3.43
CA LEU A 174 1.11 5.86 -2.40
C LEU A 174 1.91 4.78 -1.66
N LEU A 175 2.73 4.00 -2.37
CA LEU A 175 3.62 3.01 -1.78
C LEU A 175 4.64 3.66 -0.84
N VAL A 176 5.26 4.75 -1.28
CA VAL A 176 6.24 5.51 -0.47
C VAL A 176 5.57 6.13 0.75
N CYS A 177 4.42 6.79 0.60
CA CYS A 177 3.68 7.37 1.73
C CYS A 177 3.29 6.31 2.76
N GLY A 178 2.75 5.18 2.30
CA GLY A 178 2.40 4.07 3.18
C GLY A 178 3.61 3.46 3.88
N ALA A 179 4.73 3.28 3.17
CA ALA A 179 5.98 2.78 3.75
C ALA A 179 6.55 3.73 4.81
N VAL A 180 6.53 5.05 4.57
CA VAL A 180 6.95 6.07 5.54
C VAL A 180 6.06 6.02 6.79
N MET A 181 4.74 5.88 6.63
CA MET A 181 3.82 5.73 7.75
C MET A 181 4.09 4.46 8.57
N LEU A 182 4.41 3.34 7.92
CA LEU A 182 4.77 2.08 8.59
C LEU A 182 6.09 2.22 9.34
N ALA A 183 7.09 2.82 8.72
CA ALA A 183 8.37 3.11 9.36
C ALA A 183 8.20 4.00 10.59
N TRP A 184 7.40 5.06 10.46
CA TRP A 184 7.08 5.94 11.60
C TRP A 184 6.42 5.19 12.75
N HIS A 185 5.43 4.35 12.45
CA HIS A 185 4.75 3.53 13.46
C HIS A 185 5.68 2.55 14.17
N SER A 186 6.65 2.01 13.45
CA SER A 186 7.65 1.09 14.01
C SER A 186 8.64 1.82 14.93
N LEU A 187 9.04 3.04 14.57
CA LEU A 187 9.99 3.83 15.35
C LEU A 187 9.34 4.50 16.58
N PHE A 188 8.06 4.85 16.47
CA PHE A 188 7.29 5.54 17.50
C PHE A 188 5.99 4.79 17.80
N PRO A 189 6.07 3.60 18.42
CA PRO A 189 4.88 2.83 18.74
C PRO A 189 3.98 3.62 19.71
N PRO A 190 2.64 3.57 19.55
CA PRO A 190 1.73 4.22 20.47
C PRO A 190 1.93 3.66 21.89
N THR A 191 2.04 4.54 22.86
CA THR A 191 2.13 4.16 24.28
C THR A 191 0.90 3.34 24.65
N PRO A 192 1.05 2.19 25.33
CA PRO A 192 -0.10 1.46 25.85
C PRO A 192 -0.93 2.41 26.73
N SER A 193 -2.22 2.55 26.44
CA SER A 193 -3.13 3.29 27.32
C SER A 193 -3.10 2.60 28.68
N THR A 194 -2.54 3.28 29.69
CA THR A 194 -2.64 2.85 31.08
C THR A 194 -4.12 2.87 31.41
N GLU A 195 -4.77 1.72 31.48
CA GLU A 195 -6.12 1.62 32.06
C GLU A 195 -6.03 2.24 33.47
N GLN A 196 -6.67 3.40 33.62
CA GLN A 196 -6.92 3.95 34.93
C GLN A 196 -7.80 2.94 35.67
N LYS A 197 -7.16 2.20 36.59
CA LYS A 197 -7.90 1.53 37.66
C LYS A 197 -8.50 2.65 38.51
N GLY A 198 -9.76 2.92 38.31
CA GLY A 198 -10.64 3.65 39.21
C GLY A 198 -11.50 2.67 39.97
#